data_549a33ceddad1b9cf7716f91cf1f198a
#
_entry.id   549a33ceddad1b9cf7716f91cf1f198a
#
_cell.length_a   1.000
_cell.length_b   1.000
_cell.length_c   1.000
_cell.angle_alpha   90.00
_cell.angle_beta   90.00
_cell.angle_gamma   90.00
#
_symmetry.space_group_name_H-M   'P 1'
#
loop_
_entity.id
_entity.type
_entity.pdbx_description
1 polymer ?
#
loop_
_entity_poly.entity_id
_entity_poly.type
_entity_poly.pdbx_seq_one_letter_code
_entity_poly.pdbx_strand_id
1 'polypeptide(L)'
;TSDLASASIHKVNFGKFDRKIGVIELRKFYGSSGSGPKATDDVEELLEKLKAEETEGVILDLRRNGGGYLAEAINLAGLFISRGPVVQVKSTDGKIRKKFDFNPKLAWDGPLIVLVSRYSASASEIVAGALQNHKRAIIVGDKTTHGKGTVQSLIQMNLPFNFNASSGKKSAAKITIQKYYLPSGKSTQIQGVESDISMPTINTYLPIGESDLDNALPCDSIAPVNFRRPASEFVYELDDIQHLKEKSLERQQLLPEFVYLNKDVNWYKNKREETTLSLNLQNRRDQKIKNQKFSDSMSDDFEILSKNAFGRKDINLNIVDIQNTKSREVRGEDIDDSNATNLYKSPSNFDIRLHETCRVMSDWVGMIESRNLTHKKPELKDEI
;
A
#
# COMPACT_ATOMS: atom_id res chain seq x y z
N THR A 1 -9.37 2.80 -17.85
CA THR A 1 -9.29 4.07 -17.11
C THR A 1 -9.10 3.88 -15.60
N SER A 2 -9.21 2.66 -15.05
CA SER A 2 -9.17 2.41 -13.59
C SER A 2 -7.79 2.08 -13.03
N ASP A 3 -6.76 1.94 -13.84
CA ASP A 3 -5.44 1.43 -13.42
C ASP A 3 -4.38 2.53 -13.20
N LEU A 4 -4.64 3.78 -13.62
CA LEU A 4 -3.72 4.89 -13.42
C LEU A 4 -3.75 5.38 -11.96
N ALA A 5 -2.68 6.03 -11.54
CA ALA A 5 -2.61 6.68 -10.23
C ALA A 5 -3.71 7.74 -10.11
N SER A 6 -4.28 7.86 -8.93
CA SER A 6 -5.28 8.89 -8.61
C SER A 6 -4.98 9.49 -7.24
N ALA A 7 -5.38 10.74 -7.03
CA ALA A 7 -5.22 11.38 -5.74
C ALA A 7 -6.48 12.06 -5.24
N SER A 8 -6.54 12.24 -3.93
CA SER A 8 -7.58 13.00 -3.25
C SER A 8 -7.00 13.72 -2.04
N ILE A 9 -7.64 14.81 -1.65
CA ILE A 9 -7.36 15.54 -0.42
C ILE A 9 -8.47 15.25 0.56
N HIS A 10 -8.11 14.84 1.75
CA HIS A 10 -9.02 14.61 2.86
C HIS A 10 -8.87 15.74 3.87
N LYS A 11 -9.99 16.40 4.20
CA LYS A 11 -10.05 17.37 5.27
C LYS A 11 -10.32 16.64 6.58
N VAL A 12 -9.29 16.51 7.39
CA VAL A 12 -9.32 15.73 8.63
C VAL A 12 -9.63 16.64 9.79
N ASN A 13 -10.90 16.69 10.16
CA ASN A 13 -11.39 17.42 11.35
C ASN A 13 -11.40 16.43 12.51
N PHE A 14 -10.31 16.37 13.26
CA PHE A 14 -10.17 15.45 14.37
C PHE A 14 -9.49 16.12 15.57
N GLY A 15 -10.15 16.10 16.73
CA GLY A 15 -9.68 16.78 17.93
C GLY A 15 -9.66 18.31 17.76
N LYS A 16 -8.47 18.91 17.88
CA LYS A 16 -8.24 20.36 17.72
C LYS A 16 -7.73 20.76 16.34
N PHE A 17 -7.54 19.78 15.43
CA PHE A 17 -6.88 19.98 14.16
C PHE A 17 -7.87 19.94 13.00
N ASP A 18 -7.69 20.83 12.05
CA ASP A 18 -8.32 20.82 10.72
C ASP A 18 -7.18 20.77 9.70
N ARG A 19 -6.93 19.58 9.14
CA ARG A 19 -5.75 19.31 8.33
C ARG A 19 -6.12 18.82 6.94
N LYS A 20 -5.29 19.20 5.96
CA LYS A 20 -5.37 18.69 4.60
C LYS A 20 -4.37 17.56 4.40
N ILE A 21 -4.85 16.34 4.24
CA ILE A 21 -4.02 15.16 4.00
C ILE A 21 -4.22 14.68 2.57
N GLY A 22 -3.14 14.62 1.79
CA GLY A 22 -3.13 14.09 0.45
C GLY A 22 -3.11 12.54 0.48
N VAL A 23 -3.92 11.91 -0.34
CA VAL A 23 -3.93 10.45 -0.52
C VAL A 23 -3.71 10.16 -1.99
N ILE A 24 -2.68 9.37 -2.31
CA ILE A 24 -2.39 8.88 -3.65
C ILE A 24 -2.68 7.38 -3.66
N GLU A 25 -3.69 6.95 -4.43
CA GLU A 25 -3.98 5.54 -4.68
C GLU A 25 -3.21 5.08 -5.92
N LEU A 26 -2.32 4.11 -5.75
CA LEU A 26 -1.58 3.47 -6.84
C LEU A 26 -1.91 1.98 -6.86
N ARG A 27 -2.67 1.52 -7.86
CA ARG A 27 -3.11 0.12 -7.97
C ARG A 27 -2.11 -0.81 -8.63
N LYS A 28 -1.15 -0.27 -9.39
CA LYS A 28 -0.14 -1.05 -10.12
C LYS A 28 1.08 -0.20 -10.43
N PHE A 29 2.26 -0.80 -10.42
CA PHE A 29 3.48 -0.16 -10.95
C PHE A 29 3.51 -0.37 -12.47
N TYR A 30 2.70 0.43 -13.19
CA TYR A 30 2.65 0.40 -14.64
C TYR A 30 3.80 1.22 -15.25
N GLY A 31 4.17 0.88 -16.48
CA GLY A 31 5.19 1.55 -17.23
C GLY A 31 5.27 0.96 -18.64
N SER A 32 5.91 1.68 -19.53
CA SER A 32 6.19 1.19 -20.87
C SER A 32 7.64 1.49 -21.25
N SER A 33 8.20 0.68 -22.13
CA SER A 33 9.51 0.96 -22.75
C SER A 33 9.44 2.06 -23.81
N GLY A 34 8.29 2.72 -23.97
CA GLY A 34 8.02 3.80 -24.93
C GLY A 34 7.40 5.04 -24.29
N SER A 35 6.64 5.81 -25.06
CA SER A 35 5.97 7.06 -24.64
C SER A 35 4.65 6.87 -23.87
N GLY A 36 4.36 5.66 -23.40
CA GLY A 36 3.15 5.41 -22.60
C GLY A 36 3.27 5.92 -21.15
N PRO A 37 2.14 5.93 -20.42
CA PRO A 37 2.11 6.40 -19.04
C PRO A 37 3.01 5.56 -18.12
N LYS A 38 3.64 6.21 -17.15
CA LYS A 38 4.46 5.59 -16.12
C LYS A 38 3.93 5.97 -14.74
N ALA A 39 3.93 4.99 -13.84
CA ALA A 39 3.45 5.19 -12.48
C ALA A 39 4.24 6.28 -11.74
N THR A 40 5.55 6.36 -11.96
CA THR A 40 6.42 7.36 -11.33
C THR A 40 6.08 8.77 -11.80
N ASP A 41 5.93 8.98 -13.11
CA ASP A 41 5.66 10.29 -13.69
C ASP A 41 4.27 10.81 -13.22
N ASP A 42 3.27 9.93 -13.21
CA ASP A 42 1.91 10.26 -12.75
C ASP A 42 1.89 10.60 -11.25
N VAL A 43 2.62 9.83 -10.41
CA VAL A 43 2.72 10.12 -8.98
C VAL A 43 3.48 11.43 -8.72
N GLU A 44 4.53 11.73 -9.48
CA GLU A 44 5.26 13.01 -9.38
C GLU A 44 4.31 14.19 -9.69
N GLU A 45 3.53 14.11 -10.76
CA GLU A 45 2.53 15.14 -11.11
C GLU A 45 1.48 15.31 -10.00
N LEU A 46 0.98 14.19 -9.43
CA LEU A 46 0.01 14.24 -8.32
C LEU A 46 0.61 14.89 -7.07
N LEU A 47 1.88 14.60 -6.75
CA LEU A 47 2.58 15.22 -5.62
C LEU A 47 2.74 16.75 -5.81
N GLU A 48 3.05 17.20 -7.03
CA GLU A 48 3.11 18.64 -7.34
C GLU A 48 1.75 19.32 -7.11
N LYS A 49 0.66 18.68 -7.56
CA LYS A 49 -0.70 19.20 -7.33
C LYS A 49 -1.07 19.23 -5.85
N LEU A 50 -0.71 18.19 -5.09
CA LEU A 50 -0.95 18.16 -3.65
C LEU A 50 -0.16 19.24 -2.91
N LYS A 51 1.09 19.52 -3.32
CA LYS A 51 1.87 20.65 -2.80
C LYS A 51 1.20 22.00 -3.07
N ALA A 52 0.68 22.20 -4.28
CA ALA A 52 -0.03 23.43 -4.65
C ALA A 52 -1.32 23.65 -3.85
N GLU A 53 -1.94 22.58 -3.35
CA GLU A 53 -3.11 22.61 -2.45
C GLU A 53 -2.72 22.74 -0.97
N GLU A 54 -1.42 22.90 -0.67
CA GLU A 54 -0.89 23.04 0.70
C GLU A 54 -1.23 21.85 1.61
N THR A 55 -1.11 20.61 1.12
CA THR A 55 -1.29 19.43 1.94
C THR A 55 -0.15 19.27 2.94
N GLU A 56 -0.48 18.89 4.18
CA GLU A 56 0.46 18.82 5.29
C GLU A 56 1.14 17.45 5.43
N GLY A 57 0.58 16.43 4.78
CA GLY A 57 1.13 15.08 4.75
C GLY A 57 0.57 14.28 3.58
N VAL A 58 1.28 13.23 3.17
CA VAL A 58 0.89 12.36 2.06
C VAL A 58 0.79 10.91 2.52
N ILE A 59 -0.29 10.25 2.11
CA ILE A 59 -0.51 8.82 2.24
C ILE A 59 -0.40 8.19 0.86
N LEU A 60 0.55 7.28 0.66
CA LEU A 60 0.65 6.45 -0.53
C LEU A 60 -0.10 5.13 -0.28
N ASP A 61 -1.27 4.98 -0.87
CA ASP A 61 -2.12 3.80 -0.70
C ASP A 61 -1.75 2.72 -1.71
N LEU A 62 -1.10 1.66 -1.21
CA LEU A 62 -0.70 0.47 -1.96
C LEU A 62 -1.52 -0.76 -1.57
N ARG A 63 -2.62 -0.64 -0.83
CA ARG A 63 -3.39 -1.79 -0.32
C ARG A 63 -3.89 -2.74 -1.41
N ARG A 64 -4.15 -2.24 -2.61
CA ARG A 64 -4.66 -3.02 -3.75
C ARG A 64 -3.60 -3.17 -4.85
N ASN A 65 -2.32 -3.05 -4.52
CA ASN A 65 -1.23 -3.05 -5.48
C ASN A 65 -0.42 -4.35 -5.41
N GLY A 66 -0.69 -5.27 -6.33
CA GLY A 66 0.04 -6.54 -6.46
C GLY A 66 1.45 -6.43 -7.05
N GLY A 67 1.94 -5.21 -7.32
CA GLY A 67 3.27 -4.96 -7.87
C GLY A 67 3.26 -4.42 -9.31
N GLY A 68 4.29 -4.76 -10.07
CA GLY A 68 4.47 -4.32 -11.45
C GLY A 68 5.95 -4.22 -11.83
N TYR A 69 6.31 -3.20 -12.58
CA TYR A 69 7.67 -3.04 -13.08
C TYR A 69 8.66 -2.66 -11.97
N LEU A 70 9.76 -3.41 -11.88
CA LEU A 70 10.83 -3.16 -10.89
C LEU A 70 11.45 -1.76 -11.07
N ALA A 71 11.63 -1.30 -12.30
CA ALA A 71 12.17 0.02 -12.57
C ALA A 71 11.26 1.13 -12.00
N GLU A 72 9.94 0.98 -12.14
CA GLU A 72 8.98 1.93 -11.59
C GLU A 72 9.01 1.93 -10.05
N ALA A 73 9.18 0.78 -9.40
CA ALA A 73 9.34 0.74 -7.94
C ALA A 73 10.59 1.49 -7.46
N ILE A 74 11.71 1.36 -8.21
CA ILE A 74 12.96 2.06 -7.88
C ILE A 74 12.78 3.57 -8.06
N ASN A 75 12.26 4.00 -9.21
CA ASN A 75 12.07 5.40 -9.54
C ASN A 75 11.05 6.06 -8.60
N LEU A 76 9.94 5.38 -8.29
CA LEU A 76 8.92 5.89 -7.38
C LEU A 76 9.45 6.05 -5.94
N ALA A 77 10.24 5.10 -5.45
CA ALA A 77 10.92 5.28 -4.16
C ALA A 77 11.83 6.53 -4.18
N GLY A 78 12.48 6.80 -5.31
CA GLY A 78 13.33 7.97 -5.53
C GLY A 78 12.59 9.31 -5.47
N LEU A 79 11.25 9.34 -5.62
CA LEU A 79 10.47 10.58 -5.42
C LEU A 79 10.50 11.06 -3.96
N PHE A 80 10.82 10.16 -3.03
CA PHE A 80 10.74 10.40 -1.59
C PHE A 80 12.10 10.34 -0.87
N ILE A 81 13.16 9.83 -1.51
CA ILE A 81 14.53 9.80 -0.97
C ILE A 81 15.46 10.59 -1.87
N SER A 82 16.43 11.29 -1.32
CA SER A 82 17.31 12.14 -2.12
C SER A 82 18.46 11.39 -2.80
N ARG A 83 18.74 10.21 -2.46
CA ARG A 83 19.68 9.23 -3.04
C ARG A 83 19.75 8.02 -2.11
N GLY A 84 19.98 6.85 -2.66
CA GLY A 84 20.27 5.70 -1.81
C GLY A 84 19.86 4.37 -2.42
N PRO A 85 20.17 3.27 -1.70
CA PRO A 85 19.79 1.94 -2.15
C PRO A 85 18.29 1.74 -1.99
N VAL A 86 17.66 1.17 -3.04
CA VAL A 86 16.23 0.83 -3.01
C VAL A 86 16.04 -0.67 -2.86
N VAL A 87 16.79 -1.46 -3.61
CA VAL A 87 16.64 -2.92 -3.60
C VAL A 87 17.95 -3.60 -4.02
N GLN A 88 18.18 -4.79 -3.50
CA GLN A 88 19.26 -5.68 -3.93
C GLN A 88 18.66 -6.87 -4.67
N VAL A 89 19.20 -7.25 -5.82
CA VAL A 89 18.70 -8.35 -6.64
C VAL A 89 19.78 -9.40 -6.77
N LYS A 90 19.48 -10.64 -6.38
CA LYS A 90 20.38 -11.79 -6.46
C LYS A 90 19.93 -12.70 -7.60
N SER A 91 20.80 -12.88 -8.56
CA SER A 91 20.59 -13.79 -9.70
C SER A 91 20.92 -15.24 -9.33
N THR A 92 20.52 -16.19 -10.18
CA THR A 92 20.74 -17.64 -9.98
C THR A 92 22.21 -18.02 -9.91
N ASP A 93 23.10 -17.23 -10.54
CA ASP A 93 24.58 -17.40 -10.46
C ASP A 93 25.17 -16.85 -9.14
N GLY A 94 24.33 -16.43 -8.19
CA GLY A 94 24.74 -15.89 -6.89
C GLY A 94 25.15 -14.42 -6.91
N LYS A 95 25.25 -13.76 -8.07
CA LYS A 95 25.65 -12.36 -8.16
C LYS A 95 24.57 -11.44 -7.60
N ILE A 96 24.99 -10.51 -6.73
CA ILE A 96 24.12 -9.49 -6.14
C ILE A 96 24.33 -8.16 -6.85
N ARG A 97 23.25 -7.60 -7.37
CA ARG A 97 23.21 -6.26 -7.97
C ARG A 97 22.41 -5.33 -7.09
N LYS A 98 23.06 -4.30 -6.57
CA LYS A 98 22.41 -3.23 -5.79
C LYS A 98 21.81 -2.21 -6.75
N LYS A 99 20.55 -1.85 -6.53
CA LYS A 99 19.82 -0.83 -7.29
C LYS A 99 19.63 0.38 -6.41
N PHE A 100 20.04 1.52 -6.94
CA PHE A 100 20.01 2.80 -6.22
C PHE A 100 19.12 3.79 -6.97
N ASP A 101 18.53 4.70 -6.23
CA ASP A 101 18.19 5.99 -6.77
C ASP A 101 19.40 6.92 -6.70
N PHE A 102 19.65 7.68 -7.76
CA PHE A 102 20.76 8.62 -7.90
C PHE A 102 20.28 10.08 -8.02
N ASN A 103 18.96 10.30 -8.14
CA ASN A 103 18.39 11.62 -8.26
C ASN A 103 18.35 12.31 -6.89
N PRO A 104 18.97 13.50 -6.72
CA PRO A 104 18.92 14.21 -5.46
C PRO A 104 17.61 14.98 -5.26
N LYS A 105 16.77 15.14 -6.30
CA LYS A 105 15.52 15.89 -6.24
C LYS A 105 14.45 15.07 -5.52
N LEU A 106 13.87 15.63 -4.47
CA LEU A 106 12.69 15.07 -3.79
C LEU A 106 11.43 15.65 -4.43
N ALA A 107 10.50 14.80 -4.82
CA ALA A 107 9.17 15.23 -5.21
C ALA A 107 8.32 15.57 -3.98
N TRP A 108 8.54 14.87 -2.86
CA TRP A 108 7.89 15.13 -1.57
C TRP A 108 8.88 14.99 -0.42
N ASP A 109 9.00 16.04 0.39
CA ASP A 109 9.91 16.13 1.54
C ASP A 109 9.20 16.20 2.90
N GLY A 110 7.86 16.27 2.93
CA GLY A 110 7.04 16.28 4.14
C GLY A 110 6.72 14.87 4.69
N PRO A 111 5.89 14.78 5.74
CA PRO A 111 5.44 13.52 6.31
C PRO A 111 4.84 12.58 5.28
N LEU A 112 5.23 11.30 5.33
CA LEU A 112 4.80 10.26 4.39
C LEU A 112 4.39 8.99 5.14
N ILE A 113 3.19 8.50 4.88
CA ILE A 113 2.74 7.17 5.28
C ILE A 113 2.56 6.30 4.03
N VAL A 114 2.98 5.05 4.10
CA VAL A 114 2.63 4.04 3.09
C VAL A 114 1.58 3.13 3.70
N LEU A 115 0.38 3.13 3.11
CA LEU A 115 -0.74 2.31 3.55
C LEU A 115 -0.75 1.00 2.76
N VAL A 116 -0.62 -0.13 3.48
CA VAL A 116 -0.42 -1.46 2.89
C VAL A 116 -1.48 -2.47 3.34
N SER A 117 -1.58 -3.57 2.60
CA SER A 117 -2.37 -4.74 3.01
C SER A 117 -1.66 -6.04 2.61
N ARG A 118 -2.27 -7.19 2.93
CA ARG A 118 -1.82 -8.51 2.45
C ARG A 118 -1.83 -8.64 0.91
N TYR A 119 -2.54 -7.77 0.20
CA TYR A 119 -2.51 -7.71 -1.28
C TYR A 119 -1.35 -6.86 -1.81
N SER A 120 -0.68 -6.08 -0.97
CA SER A 120 0.52 -5.33 -1.36
C SER A 120 1.68 -6.30 -1.60
N ALA A 121 2.07 -6.50 -2.86
CA ALA A 121 3.05 -7.53 -3.22
C ALA A 121 4.18 -7.00 -4.11
N SER A 122 5.35 -7.68 -4.09
CA SER A 122 6.44 -7.46 -5.06
C SER A 122 6.95 -6.02 -5.08
N ALA A 123 6.72 -5.24 -6.16
CA ALA A 123 7.13 -3.84 -6.29
C ALA A 123 6.61 -2.95 -5.13
N SER A 124 5.38 -3.21 -4.65
CA SER A 124 4.82 -2.53 -3.47
C SER A 124 5.65 -2.79 -2.20
N GLU A 125 6.12 -4.03 -2.04
CA GLU A 125 6.95 -4.42 -0.90
C GLU A 125 8.36 -3.83 -1.00
N ILE A 126 8.87 -3.66 -2.22
CA ILE A 126 10.14 -2.97 -2.46
C ILE A 126 10.04 -1.51 -2.03
N VAL A 127 8.99 -0.79 -2.47
CA VAL A 127 8.79 0.62 -2.12
C VAL A 127 8.57 0.78 -0.62
N ALA A 128 7.62 0.04 -0.03
CA ALA A 128 7.31 0.12 1.39
C ALA A 128 8.55 -0.20 2.25
N GLY A 129 9.23 -1.31 1.94
CA GLY A 129 10.40 -1.74 2.71
C GLY A 129 11.63 -0.83 2.52
N ALA A 130 11.84 -0.28 1.32
CA ALA A 130 12.91 0.69 1.09
C ALA A 130 12.66 1.98 1.89
N LEU A 131 11.47 2.56 1.80
CA LEU A 131 11.12 3.78 2.52
C LEU A 131 11.15 3.58 4.05
N GLN A 132 10.76 2.40 4.56
CA GLN A 132 10.90 2.03 5.96
C GLN A 132 12.37 1.93 6.38
N ASN A 133 13.23 1.26 5.58
CA ASN A 133 14.67 1.14 5.86
C ASN A 133 15.38 2.50 5.82
N HIS A 134 14.92 3.43 5.01
CA HIS A 134 15.36 4.82 5.01
C HIS A 134 14.79 5.65 6.17
N LYS A 135 13.89 5.12 6.99
CA LYS A 135 13.10 5.88 7.98
C LYS A 135 12.36 7.07 7.36
N ARG A 136 12.01 6.96 6.07
CA ARG A 136 11.37 8.03 5.31
C ARG A 136 9.85 7.99 5.42
N ALA A 137 9.27 6.81 5.52
CA ALA A 137 7.83 6.62 5.64
C ALA A 137 7.48 5.67 6.79
N ILE A 138 6.39 5.96 7.48
CA ILE A 138 5.74 5.05 8.44
C ILE A 138 4.84 4.10 7.66
N ILE A 139 4.94 2.80 7.92
CA ILE A 139 4.13 1.78 7.27
C ILE A 139 2.90 1.48 8.14
N VAL A 140 1.72 1.66 7.56
CA VAL A 140 0.43 1.48 8.25
C VAL A 140 -0.44 0.50 7.48
N GLY A 141 -1.21 -0.34 8.14
CA GLY A 141 -2.17 -1.22 7.46
C GLY A 141 -2.34 -2.60 8.07
N ASP A 142 -2.38 -3.64 7.24
CA ASP A 142 -2.39 -5.03 7.71
C ASP A 142 -1.06 -5.34 8.42
N LYS A 143 -1.03 -6.35 9.29
CA LYS A 143 0.17 -6.68 10.06
C LYS A 143 1.42 -6.85 9.17
N THR A 144 1.26 -7.44 7.99
CA THR A 144 2.33 -7.61 7.00
C THR A 144 1.76 -7.50 5.58
N THR A 145 2.63 -7.23 4.61
CA THR A 145 2.32 -7.35 3.18
C THR A 145 2.29 -8.82 2.73
N HIS A 146 2.18 -9.07 1.42
CA HIS A 146 2.01 -10.41 0.82
C HIS A 146 3.15 -11.38 1.16
N GLY A 147 4.39 -10.94 1.10
CA GLY A 147 5.56 -11.78 1.32
C GLY A 147 6.23 -12.30 0.05
N LYS A 148 6.06 -11.66 -1.11
CA LYS A 148 6.72 -12.06 -2.35
C LYS A 148 8.10 -11.43 -2.45
N GLY A 149 9.15 -12.25 -2.39
CA GLY A 149 10.57 -11.83 -2.48
C GLY A 149 11.26 -12.24 -3.78
N THR A 150 10.49 -12.52 -4.85
CA THR A 150 11.02 -13.05 -6.12
C THR A 150 10.72 -12.12 -7.30
N VAL A 151 11.63 -12.13 -8.29
CA VAL A 151 11.47 -11.47 -9.59
C VAL A 151 11.15 -12.52 -10.64
N GLN A 152 10.08 -12.28 -11.40
CA GLN A 152 9.64 -13.16 -12.47
C GLN A 152 9.85 -12.49 -13.83
N SER A 153 10.16 -13.30 -14.84
CA SER A 153 10.27 -12.88 -16.23
C SER A 153 9.30 -13.67 -17.10
N LEU A 154 8.70 -13.00 -18.07
CA LEU A 154 7.86 -13.63 -19.08
C LEU A 154 8.75 -14.02 -20.27
N ILE A 155 8.94 -15.32 -20.48
CA ILE A 155 9.72 -15.86 -21.58
C ILE A 155 8.75 -16.34 -22.66
N GLN A 156 8.81 -15.72 -23.84
CA GLN A 156 8.02 -16.17 -24.99
C GLN A 156 8.59 -17.49 -25.48
N MET A 157 7.72 -18.50 -25.59
CA MET A 157 8.07 -19.82 -26.12
C MET A 157 7.87 -19.82 -27.62
N ASN A 158 8.94 -19.63 -28.38
CA ASN A 158 8.92 -19.83 -29.82
C ASN A 158 9.08 -21.32 -30.12
N LEU A 159 7.99 -22.04 -30.32
CA LEU A 159 8.05 -23.42 -30.82
C LEU A 159 8.54 -23.41 -32.28
N PRO A 160 9.60 -24.17 -32.62
CA PRO A 160 10.19 -24.15 -33.96
C PRO A 160 9.29 -24.71 -35.07
N PHE A 161 8.15 -25.29 -34.74
CA PHE A 161 7.18 -25.85 -35.67
C PHE A 161 5.77 -25.30 -35.46
N ASN A 162 5.53 -24.03 -35.83
CA ASN A 162 4.18 -23.50 -35.93
C ASN A 162 3.58 -23.81 -37.28
N PHE A 163 2.92 -24.95 -37.44
CA PHE A 163 2.10 -25.29 -38.63
C PHE A 163 0.80 -24.47 -38.74
N ASN A 164 0.46 -23.61 -37.74
CA ASN A 164 -0.71 -22.75 -37.76
C ASN A 164 -0.35 -21.30 -37.31
N ALA A 165 0.27 -20.56 -38.22
CA ALA A 165 0.61 -19.15 -38.03
C ALA A 165 -0.60 -18.18 -38.03
N SER A 166 -1.84 -18.70 -38.06
CA SER A 166 -3.06 -17.87 -38.22
C SER A 166 -3.72 -17.43 -36.90
N SER A 167 -3.35 -17.99 -35.76
CA SER A 167 -3.86 -17.49 -34.45
C SER A 167 -2.72 -16.79 -33.69
N GLY A 168 -2.64 -15.48 -33.73
CA GLY A 168 -1.57 -14.65 -33.16
C GLY A 168 -1.31 -14.78 -31.64
N LYS A 169 -1.66 -15.90 -31.01
CA LYS A 169 -1.44 -16.20 -29.60
C LYS A 169 -0.09 -16.91 -29.44
N LYS A 170 0.93 -16.19 -28.97
CA LYS A 170 2.23 -16.74 -28.61
C LYS A 170 2.14 -17.32 -27.20
N SER A 171 2.56 -18.58 -27.03
CA SER A 171 2.73 -19.19 -25.71
C SER A 171 3.87 -18.50 -24.95
N ALA A 172 3.70 -18.26 -23.64
CA ALA A 172 4.71 -17.70 -22.80
C ALA A 172 4.76 -18.43 -21.44
N ALA A 173 5.93 -18.56 -20.90
CA ALA A 173 6.15 -19.07 -19.55
C ALA A 173 6.57 -17.92 -18.60
N LYS A 174 5.96 -17.85 -17.43
CA LYS A 174 6.32 -16.93 -16.36
C LYS A 174 7.24 -17.68 -15.40
N ILE A 175 8.53 -17.32 -15.38
CA ILE A 175 9.56 -18.06 -14.63
C ILE A 175 10.20 -17.14 -13.60
N THR A 176 10.39 -17.63 -12.37
CA THR A 176 11.18 -16.96 -11.34
C THR A 176 12.66 -17.03 -11.73
N ILE A 177 13.30 -15.87 -11.86
CA ILE A 177 14.68 -15.73 -12.32
C ILE A 177 15.63 -15.16 -11.28
N GLN A 178 15.12 -14.46 -10.27
CA GLN A 178 15.93 -13.76 -9.26
C GLN A 178 15.16 -13.68 -7.94
N LYS A 179 15.92 -13.51 -6.84
CA LYS A 179 15.39 -13.04 -5.55
C LYS A 179 15.72 -11.57 -5.33
N TYR A 180 14.90 -10.86 -4.60
CA TYR A 180 15.22 -9.50 -4.17
C TYR A 180 15.23 -9.35 -2.66
N TYR A 181 15.97 -8.35 -2.20
CA TYR A 181 16.18 -8.05 -0.80
C TYR A 181 16.12 -6.54 -0.59
N LEU A 182 15.63 -6.14 0.56
CA LEU A 182 15.59 -4.74 0.97
C LEU A 182 17.01 -4.19 1.22
N PRO A 183 17.20 -2.88 1.36
CA PRO A 183 18.49 -2.29 1.71
C PRO A 183 19.13 -2.90 2.97
N SER A 184 18.30 -3.29 3.95
CA SER A 184 18.74 -4.00 5.17
C SER A 184 19.28 -5.41 4.93
N GLY A 185 19.17 -5.95 3.71
CA GLY A 185 19.54 -7.32 3.38
C GLY A 185 18.47 -8.36 3.70
N LYS A 186 17.36 -7.98 4.33
CA LYS A 186 16.24 -8.88 4.59
C LYS A 186 15.45 -9.15 3.31
N SER A 187 15.03 -10.41 3.10
CA SER A 187 14.06 -10.74 2.05
C SER A 187 12.64 -10.47 2.54
N THR A 188 11.76 -10.07 1.63
CA THR A 188 10.31 -10.02 1.89
C THR A 188 9.66 -11.40 1.73
N GLN A 189 10.37 -12.40 1.17
CA GLN A 189 9.84 -13.74 0.89
C GLN A 189 9.22 -14.35 2.17
N ILE A 190 7.95 -14.76 2.09
CA ILE A 190 7.12 -15.29 3.18
C ILE A 190 6.78 -14.24 4.26
N GLN A 191 7.73 -13.42 4.68
CA GLN A 191 7.59 -12.50 5.81
C GLN A 191 6.86 -11.20 5.46
N GLY A 192 7.02 -10.72 4.21
CA GLY A 192 6.52 -9.41 3.80
C GLY A 192 7.28 -8.25 4.45
N VAL A 193 6.68 -7.08 4.35
CA VAL A 193 7.06 -5.87 5.10
C VAL A 193 6.10 -5.74 6.28
N GLU A 194 6.65 -5.71 7.49
CA GLU A 194 5.86 -5.54 8.71
C GLU A 194 5.44 -4.07 8.86
N SER A 195 4.15 -3.85 9.17
CA SER A 195 3.63 -2.51 9.44
C SER A 195 4.08 -2.00 10.80
N ASP A 196 4.47 -0.72 10.86
CA ASP A 196 4.81 -0.03 12.11
C ASP A 196 3.55 0.16 12.96
N ILE A 197 2.40 0.41 12.31
CA ILE A 197 1.08 0.53 12.94
C ILE A 197 0.10 -0.38 12.22
N SER A 198 -0.34 -1.44 12.90
CA SER A 198 -1.28 -2.43 12.34
C SER A 198 -2.72 -2.15 12.76
N MET A 199 -3.66 -2.49 11.87
CA MET A 199 -5.11 -2.36 12.09
C MET A 199 -5.82 -3.71 11.91
N PRO A 200 -6.99 -3.90 12.56
CA PRO A 200 -7.80 -5.09 12.37
C PRO A 200 -8.23 -5.29 10.92
N THR A 201 -8.15 -6.54 10.42
CA THR A 201 -8.51 -6.88 9.04
C THR A 201 -8.91 -8.33 8.92
N ILE A 202 -9.85 -8.61 8.03
CA ILE A 202 -10.23 -9.98 7.64
C ILE A 202 -9.09 -10.67 6.87
N ASN A 203 -8.20 -9.91 6.23
CA ASN A 203 -7.09 -10.43 5.43
C ASN A 203 -6.15 -11.35 6.23
N THR A 204 -6.07 -11.17 7.56
CA THR A 204 -5.32 -12.04 8.46
C THR A 204 -5.78 -13.50 8.39
N TYR A 205 -7.05 -13.72 8.04
CA TYR A 205 -7.67 -15.06 8.00
C TYR A 205 -7.85 -15.58 6.55
N LEU A 206 -7.40 -14.83 5.55
CA LEU A 206 -7.44 -15.23 4.14
C LEU A 206 -6.13 -15.93 3.73
N PRO A 207 -6.18 -16.96 2.86
CA PRO A 207 -4.98 -17.61 2.33
C PRO A 207 -4.41 -16.81 1.14
N ILE A 208 -3.92 -15.59 1.40
CA ILE A 208 -3.46 -14.63 0.38
C ILE A 208 -1.98 -14.27 0.49
N GLY A 209 -1.23 -14.92 1.36
CA GLY A 209 0.20 -14.68 1.51
C GLY A 209 1.05 -15.64 0.66
N GLU A 210 2.31 -15.27 0.41
CA GLU A 210 3.29 -16.18 -0.20
C GLU A 210 3.46 -17.47 0.63
N SER A 211 3.29 -17.37 1.96
CA SER A 211 3.33 -18.51 2.88
C SER A 211 2.22 -19.54 2.64
N ASP A 212 1.15 -19.15 1.95
CA ASP A 212 0.00 -20.01 1.68
C ASP A 212 0.17 -20.80 0.37
N LEU A 213 1.26 -20.59 -0.36
CA LEU A 213 1.59 -21.32 -1.59
C LEU A 213 2.32 -22.62 -1.27
N ASP A 214 1.90 -23.75 -1.88
CA ASP A 214 2.44 -25.09 -1.63
C ASP A 214 3.96 -25.20 -1.83
N ASN A 215 4.55 -24.41 -2.75
CA ASN A 215 5.95 -24.46 -3.11
C ASN A 215 6.64 -23.11 -2.95
N ALA A 216 6.28 -22.33 -1.91
CA ALA A 216 6.91 -21.07 -1.61
C ALA A 216 8.42 -21.26 -1.36
N LEU A 217 9.26 -20.44 -2.01
CA LEU A 217 10.69 -20.46 -1.76
C LEU A 217 10.99 -20.01 -0.34
N PRO A 218 11.99 -20.61 0.34
CA PRO A 218 12.33 -20.22 1.70
C PRO A 218 12.85 -18.78 1.78
N CYS A 219 12.53 -18.12 2.90
CA CYS A 219 13.10 -16.83 3.25
C CYS A 219 14.58 -16.98 3.57
N ASP A 220 15.40 -16.05 3.06
CA ASP A 220 16.81 -15.92 3.37
C ASP A 220 17.20 -14.44 3.50
N SER A 221 18.47 -14.17 3.78
CA SER A 221 18.99 -12.80 3.89
C SER A 221 20.37 -12.69 3.28
N ILE A 222 20.78 -11.47 2.96
CA ILE A 222 22.12 -11.13 2.46
C ILE A 222 22.69 -9.97 3.29
N ALA A 223 23.94 -9.58 3.03
CA ALA A 223 24.56 -8.45 3.71
C ALA A 223 23.79 -7.14 3.42
N PRO A 224 23.59 -6.29 4.44
CA PRO A 224 22.97 -4.98 4.25
C PRO A 224 23.81 -4.06 3.39
N VAL A 225 23.19 -3.05 2.80
CA VAL A 225 23.89 -1.96 2.11
C VAL A 225 24.14 -0.85 3.11
N ASN A 226 25.42 -0.52 3.33
CA ASN A 226 25.74 0.68 4.11
C ASN A 226 25.52 1.93 3.26
N PHE A 227 24.73 2.86 3.75
CA PHE A 227 24.50 4.16 3.12
C PHE A 227 24.32 5.24 4.19
N ARG A 228 24.65 6.48 3.84
CA ARG A 228 24.38 7.65 4.66
C ARG A 228 23.26 8.43 4.02
N ARG A 229 22.29 8.81 4.82
CA ARG A 229 21.23 9.73 4.42
C ARG A 229 21.74 11.17 4.53
N PRO A 230 21.33 12.07 3.61
CA PRO A 230 21.57 13.50 3.79
C PRO A 230 20.92 14.01 5.09
N ALA A 231 21.62 14.90 5.79
CA ALA A 231 21.09 15.45 7.04
C ALA A 231 19.83 16.33 6.85
N SER A 232 19.63 16.84 5.63
CA SER A 232 18.45 17.64 5.26
C SER A 232 17.22 16.82 4.91
N GLU A 233 17.35 15.48 4.81
CA GLU A 233 16.24 14.61 4.47
C GLU A 233 15.33 14.39 5.68
N PHE A 234 14.03 14.61 5.49
CA PHE A 234 13.05 14.33 6.54
C PHE A 234 13.01 12.83 6.87
N VAL A 235 13.17 12.52 8.15
CA VAL A 235 13.04 11.17 8.68
C VAL A 235 12.22 11.20 9.97
N TYR A 236 11.46 10.12 10.19
CA TYR A 236 10.79 9.95 11.48
C TYR A 236 11.76 9.45 12.55
N GLU A 237 11.44 9.73 13.81
CA GLU A 237 12.12 9.16 14.96
C GLU A 237 11.39 7.90 15.46
N LEU A 238 12.08 7.00 16.15
CA LEU A 238 11.45 5.78 16.66
C LEU A 238 10.36 6.09 17.71
N ASP A 239 10.57 7.14 18.50
CA ASP A 239 9.60 7.59 19.49
C ASP A 239 8.29 8.09 18.84
N ASP A 240 8.37 8.61 17.60
CA ASP A 240 7.18 8.97 16.84
C ASP A 240 6.28 7.77 16.59
N ILE A 241 6.89 6.67 16.11
CA ILE A 241 6.14 5.44 15.83
C ILE A 241 5.46 4.93 17.09
N GLN A 242 6.20 4.89 18.22
CA GLN A 242 5.66 4.37 19.47
C GLN A 242 4.44 5.19 19.92
N HIS A 243 4.57 6.51 19.93
CA HIS A 243 3.49 7.41 20.34
C HIS A 243 2.26 7.33 19.41
N LEU A 244 2.48 7.30 18.08
CA LEU A 244 1.42 7.18 17.09
C LEU A 244 0.71 5.82 17.19
N LYS A 245 1.47 4.75 17.47
CA LYS A 245 0.94 3.41 17.68
C LYS A 245 0.05 3.35 18.92
N GLU A 246 0.46 3.94 20.03
CA GLU A 246 -0.32 4.01 21.26
C GLU A 246 -1.64 4.75 21.05
N LYS A 247 -1.60 5.93 20.42
CA LYS A 247 -2.82 6.69 20.07
C LYS A 247 -3.74 5.92 19.13
N SER A 248 -3.18 5.24 18.12
CA SER A 248 -3.99 4.44 17.21
C SER A 248 -4.64 3.25 17.93
N LEU A 249 -3.90 2.55 18.81
CA LEU A 249 -4.44 1.45 19.60
C LEU A 249 -5.58 1.91 20.54
N GLU A 250 -5.43 3.07 21.15
CA GLU A 250 -6.49 3.67 21.96
C GLU A 250 -7.76 3.89 21.12
N ARG A 251 -7.64 4.50 19.94
CA ARG A 251 -8.77 4.69 19.02
C ARG A 251 -9.37 3.37 18.54
N GLN A 252 -8.55 2.36 18.26
CA GLN A 252 -9.01 1.03 17.89
C GLN A 252 -9.83 0.33 18.98
N GLN A 253 -9.66 0.73 20.23
CA GLN A 253 -10.46 0.22 21.36
C GLN A 253 -11.75 1.02 21.58
N LEU A 254 -11.74 2.33 21.30
CA LEU A 254 -12.81 3.24 21.71
C LEU A 254 -13.77 3.60 20.57
N LEU A 255 -13.30 3.71 19.32
CA LEU A 255 -14.11 4.23 18.23
C LEU A 255 -15.11 3.21 17.66
N PRO A 256 -16.36 3.63 17.39
CA PRO A 256 -17.41 2.74 16.88
C PRO A 256 -17.05 2.02 15.57
N GLU A 257 -16.30 2.68 14.68
CA GLU A 257 -15.84 2.07 13.43
C GLU A 257 -14.90 0.87 13.64
N PHE A 258 -14.11 0.86 14.72
CA PHE A 258 -13.29 -0.29 15.07
C PHE A 258 -14.08 -1.39 15.76
N VAL A 259 -15.12 -1.05 16.51
CA VAL A 259 -16.10 -2.02 17.02
C VAL A 259 -16.76 -2.74 15.84
N TYR A 260 -17.16 -1.98 14.80
CA TYR A 260 -17.68 -2.53 13.54
C TYR A 260 -16.67 -3.46 12.85
N LEU A 261 -15.41 -3.02 12.62
CA LEU A 261 -14.37 -3.85 12.01
C LEU A 261 -14.11 -5.13 12.79
N ASN A 262 -14.01 -5.04 14.12
CA ASN A 262 -13.79 -6.21 14.97
C ASN A 262 -14.97 -7.18 14.93
N LYS A 263 -16.21 -6.68 14.84
CA LYS A 263 -17.42 -7.51 14.67
C LYS A 263 -17.36 -8.30 13.36
N ASP A 264 -16.94 -7.64 12.26
CA ASP A 264 -16.78 -8.26 10.94
C ASP A 264 -15.65 -9.30 10.95
N VAL A 265 -14.48 -8.95 11.47
CA VAL A 265 -13.31 -9.82 11.59
C VAL A 265 -13.63 -11.09 12.42
N ASN A 266 -14.31 -10.91 13.55
CA ASN A 266 -14.69 -12.04 14.42
C ASN A 266 -15.73 -12.94 13.75
N TRP A 267 -16.70 -12.37 13.05
CA TRP A 267 -17.68 -13.14 12.30
C TRP A 267 -16.99 -13.97 11.21
N TYR A 268 -16.10 -13.38 10.44
CA TYR A 268 -15.35 -14.04 9.39
C TYR A 268 -14.46 -15.16 9.95
N LYS A 269 -13.73 -14.89 11.05
CA LYS A 269 -12.92 -15.88 11.75
C LYS A 269 -13.75 -17.10 12.14
N ASN A 270 -14.87 -16.91 12.84
CA ASN A 270 -15.76 -17.98 13.26
C ASN A 270 -16.30 -18.77 12.07
N LYS A 271 -16.64 -18.05 10.97
CA LYS A 271 -17.13 -18.67 9.75
C LYS A 271 -16.11 -19.58 9.08
N ARG A 272 -14.85 -19.22 9.13
CA ARG A 272 -13.75 -20.02 8.59
C ARG A 272 -13.44 -21.25 9.46
N GLU A 273 -13.65 -21.17 10.76
CA GLU A 273 -13.48 -22.28 11.68
C GLU A 273 -14.59 -23.34 11.55
N GLU A 274 -15.73 -23.00 10.91
CA GLU A 274 -16.80 -23.93 10.58
C GLU A 274 -16.39 -24.84 9.41
N THR A 275 -15.70 -25.93 9.69
CA THR A 275 -15.22 -26.88 8.66
C THR A 275 -16.27 -27.88 8.20
N THR A 276 -17.42 -27.97 8.91
CA THR A 276 -18.48 -28.92 8.63
C THR A 276 -19.78 -28.23 8.23
N LEU A 277 -20.47 -28.78 7.24
CA LEU A 277 -21.77 -28.30 6.80
C LEU A 277 -22.85 -29.31 7.10
N SER A 278 -23.93 -28.87 7.78
CA SER A 278 -25.11 -29.71 8.02
C SER A 278 -25.81 -30.01 6.69
N LEU A 279 -26.14 -31.29 6.45
CA LEU A 279 -26.98 -31.71 5.33
C LEU A 279 -28.48 -31.56 5.63
N ASN A 280 -28.86 -31.25 6.88
CA ASN A 280 -30.24 -31.00 7.26
C ASN A 280 -30.72 -29.69 6.65
N LEU A 281 -31.84 -29.74 5.91
CA LEU A 281 -32.39 -28.57 5.18
C LEU A 281 -32.80 -27.44 6.15
N GLN A 282 -33.38 -27.78 7.31
CA GLN A 282 -33.80 -26.77 8.27
C GLN A 282 -32.58 -26.01 8.84
N ASN A 283 -31.55 -26.75 9.27
CA ASN A 283 -30.31 -26.16 9.77
C ASN A 283 -29.67 -25.23 8.72
N ARG A 284 -29.71 -25.62 7.43
CA ARG A 284 -29.19 -24.78 6.32
C ARG A 284 -29.99 -23.51 6.13
N ARG A 285 -31.33 -23.60 6.25
CA ARG A 285 -32.20 -22.41 6.19
C ARG A 285 -31.95 -21.47 7.35
N ASP A 286 -31.87 -21.99 8.56
CA ASP A 286 -31.63 -21.21 9.79
C ASP A 286 -30.25 -20.52 9.70
N GLN A 287 -29.22 -21.21 9.23
CA GLN A 287 -27.90 -20.61 9.00
C GLN A 287 -27.93 -19.51 7.96
N LYS A 288 -28.68 -19.69 6.85
CA LYS A 288 -28.85 -18.64 5.83
C LYS A 288 -29.53 -17.40 6.41
N ILE A 289 -30.61 -17.58 7.20
CA ILE A 289 -31.32 -16.48 7.87
C ILE A 289 -30.39 -15.76 8.85
N LYS A 290 -29.59 -16.49 9.63
CA LYS A 290 -28.61 -15.92 10.56
C LYS A 290 -27.57 -15.07 9.83
N ASN A 291 -27.02 -15.60 8.73
CA ASN A 291 -26.04 -14.87 7.91
C ASN A 291 -26.65 -13.60 7.30
N GLN A 292 -27.90 -13.67 6.81
CA GLN A 292 -28.59 -12.52 6.24
C GLN A 292 -28.82 -11.43 7.29
N LYS A 293 -29.32 -11.81 8.47
CA LYS A 293 -29.54 -10.86 9.58
C LYS A 293 -28.23 -10.17 9.99
N PHE A 294 -27.13 -10.92 10.01
CA PHE A 294 -25.81 -10.32 10.29
C PHE A 294 -25.42 -9.33 9.20
N SER A 295 -25.58 -9.71 7.92
CA SER A 295 -25.30 -8.85 6.78
C SER A 295 -26.10 -7.54 6.82
N ASP A 296 -27.39 -7.65 7.07
CA ASP A 296 -28.30 -6.48 7.16
C ASP A 296 -27.87 -5.55 8.31
N SER A 297 -27.63 -6.11 9.50
CA SER A 297 -27.12 -5.33 10.65
C SER A 297 -25.80 -4.62 10.36
N MET A 298 -24.86 -5.30 9.65
CA MET A 298 -23.59 -4.69 9.28
C MET A 298 -23.77 -3.56 8.26
N SER A 299 -24.73 -3.69 7.34
CA SER A 299 -25.05 -2.64 6.36
C SER A 299 -25.62 -1.41 7.04
N ASP A 300 -26.55 -1.59 8.00
CA ASP A 300 -27.15 -0.50 8.77
C ASP A 300 -26.10 0.23 9.63
N ASP A 301 -25.27 -0.55 10.36
CA ASP A 301 -24.17 0.00 11.16
C ASP A 301 -23.21 0.82 10.28
N PHE A 302 -22.87 0.32 9.08
CA PHE A 302 -21.96 1.01 8.15
C PHE A 302 -22.57 2.30 7.59
N GLU A 303 -23.85 2.32 7.26
CA GLU A 303 -24.55 3.53 6.81
C GLU A 303 -24.49 4.63 7.86
N ILE A 304 -24.68 4.27 9.13
CA ILE A 304 -24.56 5.22 10.24
C ILE A 304 -23.13 5.78 10.35
N LEU A 305 -22.14 4.90 10.31
CA LEU A 305 -20.71 5.27 10.41
C LEU A 305 -20.27 6.16 9.26
N SER A 306 -20.78 5.90 8.05
CA SER A 306 -20.38 6.62 6.83
C SER A 306 -20.74 8.11 6.86
N LYS A 307 -21.68 8.52 7.73
CA LYS A 307 -22.04 9.93 7.94
C LYS A 307 -20.89 10.74 8.55
N ASN A 308 -19.92 10.07 9.18
CA ASN A 308 -18.73 10.67 9.77
C ASN A 308 -17.52 10.73 8.81
N ALA A 309 -17.74 10.52 7.50
CA ALA A 309 -16.68 10.58 6.51
C ALA A 309 -16.03 11.97 6.46
N PHE A 310 -14.70 12.01 6.34
CA PHE A 310 -13.97 13.26 6.13
C PHE A 310 -14.35 13.90 4.79
N GLY A 311 -14.34 15.22 4.74
CA GLY A 311 -14.51 15.95 3.48
C GLY A 311 -13.41 15.54 2.48
N ARG A 312 -13.80 15.22 1.24
CA ARG A 312 -12.90 14.73 0.19
C ARG A 312 -12.97 15.62 -1.04
N LYS A 313 -11.80 15.94 -1.61
CA LYS A 313 -11.63 16.60 -2.91
C LYS A 313 -10.74 15.73 -3.79
N ASP A 314 -11.26 15.28 -4.93
CA ASP A 314 -10.50 14.49 -5.89
C ASP A 314 -9.54 15.39 -6.69
N ILE A 315 -8.34 14.87 -6.97
CA ILE A 315 -7.28 15.50 -7.77
C ILE A 315 -7.05 14.63 -8.99
N ASN A 316 -7.20 15.20 -10.18
CA ASN A 316 -7.06 14.49 -11.45
C ASN A 316 -5.71 14.76 -12.09
N LEU A 317 -5.16 13.75 -12.78
CA LEU A 317 -4.04 13.91 -13.70
C LEU A 317 -4.43 14.80 -14.89
N ASN A 318 -3.47 15.54 -15.42
CA ASN A 318 -3.65 16.25 -16.70
C ASN A 318 -3.59 15.22 -17.83
N ILE A 319 -4.76 14.71 -18.24
CA ILE A 319 -4.85 13.77 -19.35
C ILE A 319 -4.63 14.54 -20.67
N VAL A 320 -3.36 14.60 -21.09
CA VAL A 320 -3.05 14.99 -22.46
C VAL A 320 -3.30 13.77 -23.34
N ASP A 321 -4.41 13.82 -24.11
CA ASP A 321 -4.77 12.92 -25.22
C ASP A 321 -4.59 11.39 -25.04
N ILE A 322 -5.47 10.76 -24.23
CA ILE A 322 -5.69 9.29 -24.29
C ILE A 322 -6.52 8.88 -25.54
N GLN A 323 -6.81 9.75 -26.48
CA GLN A 323 -7.58 9.39 -27.67
C GLN A 323 -6.86 8.41 -28.62
N ASN A 324 -5.54 8.23 -28.48
CA ASN A 324 -4.75 7.31 -29.34
C ASN A 324 -4.42 5.95 -28.70
N THR A 325 -4.88 5.64 -27.49
CA THR A 325 -4.56 4.36 -26.82
C THR A 325 -5.73 3.37 -26.79
N LYS A 326 -6.68 3.49 -27.76
CA LYS A 326 -7.82 2.53 -27.87
C LYS A 326 -7.45 1.13 -28.39
N SER A 327 -6.20 0.77 -28.49
CA SER A 327 -5.83 -0.57 -28.96
C SER A 327 -4.54 -1.06 -28.32
N ARG A 328 -4.64 -1.54 -27.08
CA ARG A 328 -3.83 -2.64 -26.53
C ARG A 328 -4.39 -3.01 -25.16
N GLU A 329 -5.42 -3.84 -25.15
CA GLU A 329 -5.71 -4.70 -24.01
C GLU A 329 -4.50 -5.61 -23.79
N VAL A 330 -3.63 -5.26 -22.86
CA VAL A 330 -2.77 -6.25 -22.23
C VAL A 330 -3.67 -6.95 -21.23
N ARG A 331 -4.14 -8.13 -21.59
CA ARG A 331 -4.73 -9.08 -20.65
C ARG A 331 -3.66 -9.43 -19.62
N GLY A 332 -3.59 -8.66 -18.53
CA GLY A 332 -3.15 -9.16 -17.25
C GLY A 332 -4.27 -10.07 -16.76
N GLU A 333 -3.93 -11.28 -16.34
CA GLU A 333 -4.87 -12.11 -15.62
C GLU A 333 -5.41 -11.29 -14.46
N ASP A 334 -6.69 -10.93 -14.56
CA ASP A 334 -7.48 -10.48 -13.45
C ASP A 334 -7.37 -11.60 -12.41
N ILE A 335 -6.78 -11.30 -11.27
CA ILE A 335 -7.07 -12.07 -10.06
C ILE A 335 -8.57 -11.88 -9.92
N ASP A 336 -9.31 -12.95 -10.18
CA ASP A 336 -10.76 -12.96 -10.14
C ASP A 336 -11.21 -12.57 -8.72
N ASP A 337 -11.45 -11.28 -8.53
CA ASP A 337 -11.95 -10.66 -7.32
C ASP A 337 -13.42 -11.05 -7.06
N SER A 338 -13.97 -11.92 -7.95
CA SER A 338 -15.36 -12.39 -7.86
C SER A 338 -15.59 -13.33 -6.67
N ASN A 339 -14.54 -13.87 -6.05
CA ASN A 339 -14.63 -14.66 -4.82
C ASN A 339 -14.27 -13.87 -3.53
N ALA A 340 -13.73 -12.66 -3.64
CA ALA A 340 -13.70 -11.73 -2.52
C ALA A 340 -15.13 -11.21 -2.36
N THR A 341 -15.85 -11.88 -1.51
CA THR A 341 -17.24 -11.61 -1.12
C THR A 341 -17.53 -10.09 -1.13
N ASN A 342 -18.10 -9.61 -2.25
CA ASN A 342 -18.89 -8.38 -2.30
C ASN A 342 -20.16 -8.57 -1.47
N LEU A 343 -20.00 -8.83 -0.16
CA LEU A 343 -21.11 -8.95 0.76
C LEU A 343 -21.71 -7.57 1.09
N TYR A 344 -20.94 -6.50 0.89
CA TYR A 344 -21.40 -5.15 1.22
C TYR A 344 -21.01 -4.17 0.11
N LYS A 345 -21.99 -3.53 -0.53
CA LYS A 345 -21.77 -2.32 -1.31
C LYS A 345 -21.39 -1.19 -0.34
N SER A 346 -20.11 -1.02 -0.07
CA SER A 346 -19.64 0.16 0.67
C SER A 346 -20.03 1.42 -0.10
N PRO A 347 -20.69 2.40 0.53
CA PRO A 347 -20.76 3.75 -0.04
C PRO A 347 -19.31 4.18 -0.34
N SER A 348 -19.05 4.66 -1.54
CA SER A 348 -17.72 4.82 -2.13
C SER A 348 -16.77 5.78 -1.41
N ASN A 349 -17.19 6.42 -0.32
CA ASN A 349 -16.48 7.54 0.30
C ASN A 349 -16.04 7.30 1.76
N PHE A 350 -16.41 6.17 2.40
CA PHE A 350 -16.04 5.90 3.78
C PHE A 350 -15.19 4.65 3.90
N ASP A 351 -13.91 4.83 4.22
CA ASP A 351 -12.93 3.77 4.43
C ASP A 351 -12.32 3.92 5.82
N ILE A 352 -12.74 3.06 6.74
CA ILE A 352 -12.35 3.13 8.15
C ILE A 352 -10.82 3.11 8.33
N ARG A 353 -10.12 2.25 7.58
CA ARG A 353 -8.66 2.14 7.69
C ARG A 353 -7.95 3.35 7.11
N LEU A 354 -8.45 3.89 6.00
CA LEU A 354 -7.93 5.15 5.45
C LEU A 354 -8.19 6.31 6.42
N HIS A 355 -9.39 6.37 7.01
CA HIS A 355 -9.73 7.39 8.01
C HIS A 355 -8.79 7.34 9.22
N GLU A 356 -8.51 6.14 9.74
CA GLU A 356 -7.53 6.00 10.83
C GLU A 356 -6.13 6.41 10.39
N THR A 357 -5.72 6.05 9.17
CA THR A 357 -4.42 6.47 8.63
C THR A 357 -4.33 8.00 8.51
N CYS A 358 -5.42 8.66 8.13
CA CYS A 358 -5.50 10.13 8.12
C CYS A 358 -5.38 10.71 9.55
N ARG A 359 -5.97 10.09 10.57
CA ARG A 359 -5.81 10.50 11.97
C ARG A 359 -4.38 10.32 12.45
N VAL A 360 -3.74 9.20 12.14
CA VAL A 360 -2.32 8.95 12.43
C VAL A 360 -1.45 10.02 11.78
N MET A 361 -1.70 10.37 10.51
CA MET A 361 -0.98 11.44 9.82
C MET A 361 -1.22 12.80 10.52
N SER A 362 -2.45 13.12 10.89
CA SER A 362 -2.79 14.35 11.59
C SER A 362 -2.07 14.47 12.95
N ASP A 363 -2.03 13.37 13.71
CA ASP A 363 -1.27 13.31 14.96
C ASP A 363 0.22 13.55 14.74
N TRP A 364 0.79 12.90 13.69
CA TRP A 364 2.21 13.01 13.39
C TRP A 364 2.61 14.44 12.99
N VAL A 365 1.84 15.08 12.11
CA VAL A 365 2.04 16.49 11.74
C VAL A 365 2.00 17.39 12.99
N GLY A 366 1.01 17.17 13.88
CA GLY A 366 0.93 17.90 15.15
C GLY A 366 2.13 17.72 16.07
N MET A 367 2.74 16.53 16.10
CA MET A 367 3.97 16.28 16.86
C MET A 367 5.18 17.04 16.28
N ILE A 368 5.31 17.06 14.95
CA ILE A 368 6.36 17.79 14.24
C ILE A 368 6.27 19.28 14.53
N GLU A 369 5.06 19.86 14.43
CA GLU A 369 4.82 21.28 14.74
C GLU A 369 5.20 21.62 16.18
N SER A 370 4.80 20.79 17.13
CA SER A 370 5.10 20.98 18.53
C SER A 370 6.61 21.00 18.81
N ARG A 371 7.37 20.13 18.13
CA ARG A 371 8.84 20.12 18.22
C ARG A 371 9.47 21.38 17.63
N ASN A 372 8.98 21.82 16.47
CA ASN A 372 9.50 23.02 15.82
C ASN A 372 9.26 24.29 16.67
N LEU A 373 8.16 24.34 17.43
CA LEU A 373 7.87 25.42 18.36
C LEU A 373 8.80 25.40 19.58
N THR A 374 9.15 24.23 20.09
CA THR A 374 10.07 24.10 21.24
C THR A 374 11.52 24.41 20.90
N HIS A 375 11.93 24.24 19.64
CA HIS A 375 13.27 24.58 19.15
C HIS A 375 13.45 26.06 18.78
N LYS A 376 12.38 26.82 18.58
CA LYS A 376 12.45 28.28 18.52
C LYS A 376 12.56 28.82 19.95
N LYS A 377 13.80 28.88 20.49
CA LYS A 377 14.10 29.60 21.72
C LYS A 377 13.58 31.04 21.59
N PRO A 378 12.96 31.61 22.67
CA PRO A 378 12.69 33.04 22.69
C PRO A 378 14.03 33.77 22.57
N GLU A 379 14.15 34.67 21.58
CA GLU A 379 15.19 35.69 21.61
C GLU A 379 15.02 36.45 22.93
N LEU A 380 15.97 36.25 23.86
CA LEU A 380 16.11 37.11 25.00
C LEU A 380 16.30 38.53 24.43
N LYS A 381 15.26 39.35 24.55
CA LYS A 381 15.43 40.80 24.43
C LYS A 381 16.34 41.21 25.59
N ASP A 382 17.60 41.47 25.27
CA ASP A 382 18.48 42.22 26.15
C ASP A 382 17.88 43.62 26.31
N GLU A 383 17.11 43.81 27.38
CA GLU A 383 16.82 45.15 27.88
C GLU A 383 18.06 45.64 28.62
N ILE A 384 18.76 46.61 28.00
CA ILE A 384 19.73 47.49 28.64
C ILE A 384 19.01 48.73 29.17
#